data_34a611af5abd274d69148036c332d903
#
_entry.id   34a611af5abd274d69148036c332d903
#
_cell.length_a   1.000
_cell.length_b   1.000
_cell.length_c   1.000
_cell.angle_alpha   90.00
_cell.angle_beta   90.00
_cell.angle_gamma   90.00
#
_symmetry.space_group_name_H-M   'P 1'
#
loop_
_entity.id
_entity.type
_entity.pdbx_description
1 polymer ?
#
loop_
_entity_poly.entity_id
_entity_poly.type
_entity_poly.pdbx_seq_one_letter_code
_entity_poly.pdbx_strand_id
1 'polypeptide(L)'
;MAETVAAPEEGRAERIVVSRRRAWGRRLLNELLVLLLVLLALLAGALVLLDTAPGHRFIVDRIAQVETATGLRIRVARIEGSIYGEARLKGVAVSDPQGVFLTSPEILVDWAPGAWLYNSLHIDRLESRLVRVERLPKLRPTGRKQPLLPDFDIHIGRLKIDRLELARGVSGTARTGSLAGEVDIRAGRAMVGLQLAMLDGDRMAARLDAEPDRNRFDIDVRAIAPADGLLPAITGIKRPIDLTIGGDGTWARWRGSAKLLVARRPAANLALAADSGRYRLSGNLAPAPFLKGKLQRLTAPVVRVSGNATFLKRVLDGELALASPSLRAVARGKV
;
A
#
# COMPACT_ATOMS: atom_id res chain seq x y z
N MET A 1 -55.31 76.39 -64.20
CA MET A 1 -56.28 75.59 -63.44
C MET A 1 -55.77 74.17 -63.51
N ALA A 2 -55.18 73.71 -62.47
CA ALA A 2 -55.01 72.32 -62.16
C ALA A 2 -54.55 72.25 -60.68
N GLU A 3 -55.37 71.78 -59.90
CA GLU A 3 -55.23 71.65 -58.46
C GLU A 3 -54.38 70.39 -58.14
N THR A 4 -53.33 70.57 -57.37
CA THR A 4 -52.45 69.46 -56.96
C THR A 4 -52.88 68.98 -55.59
N VAL A 5 -53.41 67.76 -55.50
CA VAL A 5 -53.75 67.10 -54.30
C VAL A 5 -52.51 66.44 -53.70
N ALA A 6 -52.18 66.84 -52.48
CA ALA A 6 -51.12 66.25 -51.71
C ALA A 6 -51.53 64.89 -51.11
N ALA A 7 -50.69 63.89 -51.22
CA ALA A 7 -50.81 62.58 -50.58
C ALA A 7 -50.39 62.60 -49.07
N PRO A 8 -51.03 61.87 -48.19
CA PRO A 8 -50.66 61.82 -46.78
C PRO A 8 -49.45 60.90 -46.56
N GLU A 9 -48.53 61.36 -45.71
CA GLU A 9 -47.42 60.59 -45.17
C GLU A 9 -47.89 59.46 -44.24
N GLU A 10 -47.58 58.24 -44.62
CA GLU A 10 -47.75 57.07 -43.76
C GLU A 10 -46.67 57.07 -42.67
N GLY A 11 -47.09 57.34 -41.43
CA GLY A 11 -46.27 57.30 -40.25
C GLY A 11 -45.79 55.87 -39.96
N ARG A 12 -44.50 55.73 -40.00
CA ARG A 12 -43.75 54.52 -39.70
C ARG A 12 -43.77 54.23 -38.21
N ALA A 13 -44.66 53.36 -37.78
CA ALA A 13 -44.63 52.83 -36.43
C ALA A 13 -43.52 51.78 -36.27
N GLU A 14 -42.34 52.21 -35.90
CA GLU A 14 -41.24 51.32 -35.44
C GLU A 14 -41.64 50.76 -34.08
N ARG A 15 -42.07 49.48 -34.08
CA ARG A 15 -42.35 48.74 -32.86
C ARG A 15 -41.04 48.33 -32.23
N ILE A 16 -40.78 48.92 -31.04
CA ILE A 16 -39.75 48.51 -30.10
C ILE A 16 -40.12 47.12 -29.52
N VAL A 17 -39.60 46.05 -30.13
CA VAL A 17 -39.78 44.65 -29.70
C VAL A 17 -38.53 44.13 -28.95
N VAL A 18 -37.54 44.98 -28.67
CA VAL A 18 -36.21 44.50 -28.20
C VAL A 18 -36.07 44.41 -26.66
N SER A 19 -37.00 44.93 -25.86
CA SER A 19 -36.80 45.01 -24.39
C SER A 19 -37.25 43.77 -23.58
N ARG A 20 -38.15 42.96 -24.12
CA ARG A 20 -38.71 41.83 -23.34
C ARG A 20 -37.79 40.61 -23.25
N ARG A 21 -36.96 40.33 -24.23
CA ARG A 21 -36.01 39.17 -24.21
C ARG A 21 -34.85 39.39 -23.24
N ARG A 22 -34.35 40.60 -23.05
CA ARG A 22 -33.29 40.93 -22.10
C ARG A 22 -33.73 40.81 -20.60
N ALA A 23 -34.97 41.11 -20.33
CA ALA A 23 -35.53 41.01 -18.97
C ALA A 23 -35.74 39.52 -18.54
N TRP A 24 -36.11 38.65 -19.46
CA TRP A 24 -36.28 37.21 -19.23
C TRP A 24 -34.95 36.52 -19.00
N GLY A 25 -33.91 36.82 -19.77
CA GLY A 25 -32.56 36.28 -19.58
C GLY A 25 -31.96 36.68 -18.23
N ARG A 26 -32.18 37.92 -17.77
CA ARG A 26 -31.73 38.34 -16.42
C ARG A 26 -32.50 37.68 -15.28
N ARG A 27 -33.80 37.43 -15.42
CA ARG A 27 -34.58 36.69 -14.42
C ARG A 27 -34.13 35.23 -14.34
N LEU A 28 -34.00 34.53 -15.45
CA LEU A 28 -33.47 33.18 -15.54
C LEU A 28 -32.06 33.08 -14.93
N LEU A 29 -31.19 34.05 -15.25
CA LEU A 29 -29.83 34.09 -14.69
C LEU A 29 -29.84 34.27 -13.17
N ASN A 30 -30.71 35.16 -12.65
CA ASN A 30 -30.86 35.35 -11.20
C ASN A 30 -31.44 34.11 -10.50
N GLU A 31 -32.45 33.46 -11.08
CA GLU A 31 -33.02 32.21 -10.53
C GLU A 31 -31.98 31.10 -10.52
N LEU A 32 -31.16 30.98 -11.58
CA LEU A 32 -30.05 30.02 -11.66
C LEU A 32 -28.98 30.34 -10.62
N LEU A 33 -28.65 31.61 -10.44
CA LEU A 33 -27.67 32.05 -9.44
C LEU A 33 -28.17 31.80 -8.01
N VAL A 34 -29.45 32.08 -7.73
CA VAL A 34 -30.10 31.78 -6.43
C VAL A 34 -30.10 30.26 -6.21
N LEU A 35 -30.47 29.46 -7.18
CA LEU A 35 -30.44 28.01 -7.10
C LEU A 35 -29.02 27.49 -6.82
N LEU A 36 -28.01 28.03 -7.52
CA LEU A 36 -26.61 27.70 -7.29
C LEU A 36 -26.16 28.06 -5.87
N LEU A 37 -26.52 29.25 -5.39
CA LEU A 37 -26.21 29.70 -4.02
C LEU A 37 -26.88 28.80 -2.97
N VAL A 38 -28.12 28.41 -3.18
CA VAL A 38 -28.84 27.49 -2.28
C VAL A 38 -28.16 26.13 -2.31
N LEU A 39 -27.79 25.62 -3.48
CA LEU A 39 -27.08 24.35 -3.61
C LEU A 39 -25.71 24.39 -2.90
N LEU A 40 -24.96 25.50 -3.08
CA LEU A 40 -23.68 25.69 -2.40
C LEU A 40 -23.86 25.79 -0.89
N ALA A 41 -24.89 26.48 -0.42
CA ALA A 41 -25.22 26.59 1.02
C ALA A 41 -25.60 25.23 1.61
N LEU A 42 -26.39 24.43 0.90
CA LEU A 42 -26.74 23.06 1.29
C LEU A 42 -25.49 22.14 1.31
N LEU A 43 -24.64 22.25 0.31
CA LEU A 43 -23.38 21.51 0.26
C LEU A 43 -22.46 21.89 1.42
N ALA A 44 -22.27 23.20 1.67
CA ALA A 44 -21.48 23.68 2.79
C ALA A 44 -22.08 23.23 4.13
N GLY A 45 -23.38 23.29 4.29
CA GLY A 45 -24.08 22.78 5.47
C GLY A 45 -23.89 21.26 5.67
N ALA A 46 -23.96 20.49 4.59
CA ALA A 46 -23.70 19.04 4.63
C ALA A 46 -22.25 18.73 5.03
N LEU A 47 -21.28 19.47 4.47
CA LEU A 47 -19.87 19.32 4.84
C LEU A 47 -19.63 19.65 6.32
N VAL A 48 -20.18 20.75 6.82
CA VAL A 48 -20.10 21.11 8.26
C VAL A 48 -20.77 20.03 9.12
N LEU A 49 -21.92 19.51 8.71
CA LEU A 49 -22.63 18.45 9.43
C LEU A 49 -21.82 17.16 9.53
N LEU A 50 -21.09 16.80 8.46
CA LEU A 50 -20.23 15.61 8.46
C LEU A 50 -19.08 15.71 9.46
N ASP A 51 -18.61 16.92 9.80
CA ASP A 51 -17.56 17.15 10.82
C ASP A 51 -18.12 17.29 12.25
N THR A 52 -19.37 16.95 12.44
CA THR A 52 -20.03 16.90 13.76
C THR A 52 -20.12 15.49 14.30
N ALA A 53 -20.45 15.34 15.58
CA ALA A 53 -20.60 14.01 16.20
C ALA A 53 -21.60 13.07 15.48
N PRO A 54 -22.76 13.52 14.98
CA PRO A 54 -23.64 12.70 14.15
C PRO A 54 -23.00 12.28 12.82
N GLY A 55 -22.29 13.22 12.16
CA GLY A 55 -21.58 12.92 10.91
C GLY A 55 -20.45 11.91 11.10
N HIS A 56 -19.68 12.05 12.18
CA HIS A 56 -18.64 11.07 12.52
C HIS A 56 -19.23 9.67 12.76
N ARG A 57 -20.38 9.55 13.43
CA ARG A 57 -21.07 8.25 13.61
C ARG A 57 -21.47 7.65 12.27
N PHE A 58 -22.05 8.46 11.39
CA PHE A 58 -22.42 8.02 10.05
C PHE A 58 -21.22 7.48 9.27
N ILE A 59 -20.06 8.16 9.34
CA ILE A 59 -18.83 7.73 8.69
C ILE A 59 -18.31 6.41 9.29
N VAL A 60 -18.29 6.30 10.62
CA VAL A 60 -17.90 5.07 11.33
C VAL A 60 -18.75 3.89 10.90
N ASP A 61 -20.07 4.06 10.83
CA ASP A 61 -21.01 3.02 10.40
C ASP A 61 -20.76 2.60 8.94
N ARG A 62 -20.43 3.58 8.08
CA ARG A 62 -20.09 3.30 6.68
C ARG A 62 -18.78 2.54 6.55
N ILE A 63 -17.73 2.95 7.27
CA ILE A 63 -16.43 2.23 7.29
C ILE A 63 -16.63 0.79 7.76
N ALA A 64 -17.43 0.57 8.80
CA ALA A 64 -17.69 -0.77 9.33
C ALA A 64 -18.41 -1.72 8.35
N GLN A 65 -19.15 -1.16 7.38
CA GLN A 65 -19.85 -1.91 6.34
C GLN A 65 -18.96 -2.29 5.15
N VAL A 66 -17.80 -1.60 4.97
CA VAL A 66 -16.90 -1.85 3.85
C VAL A 66 -16.11 -3.13 4.11
N GLU A 67 -16.28 -4.11 3.23
CA GLU A 67 -15.45 -5.31 3.16
C GLU A 67 -14.67 -5.28 1.85
N THR A 68 -13.36 -5.41 1.94
CA THR A 68 -12.52 -5.55 0.74
C THR A 68 -12.73 -6.90 0.07
N ALA A 69 -12.38 -7.02 -1.21
CA ALA A 69 -12.45 -8.29 -1.95
C ALA A 69 -11.63 -9.41 -1.28
N THR A 70 -10.60 -9.05 -0.51
CA THR A 70 -9.77 -9.98 0.25
C THR A 70 -10.37 -10.39 1.59
N GLY A 71 -11.53 -9.82 1.97
CA GLY A 71 -12.22 -10.09 3.23
C GLY A 71 -11.74 -9.24 4.41
N LEU A 72 -10.92 -8.21 4.18
CA LEU A 72 -10.53 -7.27 5.21
C LEU A 72 -11.68 -6.32 5.55
N ARG A 73 -11.89 -6.08 6.84
CA ARG A 73 -12.82 -5.11 7.40
C ARG A 73 -12.11 -4.25 8.44
N ILE A 74 -12.40 -2.97 8.42
CA ILE A 74 -11.90 -2.00 9.40
C ILE A 74 -13.09 -1.55 10.23
N ARG A 75 -12.95 -1.53 11.54
CA ARG A 75 -13.91 -0.98 12.48
C ARG A 75 -13.24 0.11 13.28
N VAL A 76 -13.94 1.21 13.48
CA VAL A 76 -13.53 2.34 14.32
C VAL A 76 -14.65 2.55 15.33
N ALA A 77 -14.35 2.71 16.61
CA ALA A 77 -15.39 2.95 17.61
C ALA A 77 -15.92 4.38 17.54
N ARG A 78 -15.03 5.36 17.35
CA ARG A 78 -15.40 6.79 17.17
C ARG A 78 -14.27 7.56 16.51
N ILE A 79 -14.64 8.70 15.94
CA ILE A 79 -13.73 9.70 15.38
C ILE A 79 -13.78 10.94 16.26
N GLU A 80 -12.64 11.48 16.62
CA GLU A 80 -12.45 12.74 17.34
C GLU A 80 -11.58 13.68 16.48
N GLY A 81 -11.82 14.99 16.55
CA GLY A 81 -11.14 16.00 15.72
C GLY A 81 -11.88 16.25 14.42
N SER A 82 -11.20 16.69 13.38
CA SER A 82 -11.81 17.03 12.10
C SER A 82 -11.53 15.96 11.03
N ILE A 83 -12.58 15.51 10.36
CA ILE A 83 -12.43 14.61 9.19
C ILE A 83 -11.82 15.33 7.97
N TYR A 84 -11.67 16.64 8.03
CA TYR A 84 -11.07 17.46 6.97
C TYR A 84 -9.59 17.76 7.21
N GLY A 85 -8.99 17.21 8.25
CA GLY A 85 -7.59 17.41 8.61
C GLY A 85 -7.10 16.38 9.61
N GLU A 86 -6.72 16.83 10.82
CA GLU A 86 -6.28 15.92 11.88
C GLU A 86 -7.49 15.25 12.56
N ALA A 87 -7.57 13.94 12.44
CA ALA A 87 -8.56 13.08 13.08
C ALA A 87 -7.89 12.04 13.98
N ARG A 88 -8.56 11.71 15.10
CA ARG A 88 -8.17 10.63 16.00
C ARG A 88 -9.19 9.52 15.93
N LEU A 89 -8.79 8.42 15.37
CA LEU A 89 -9.60 7.22 15.28
C LEU A 89 -9.44 6.40 16.56
N LYS A 90 -10.50 6.29 17.34
CA LYS A 90 -10.49 5.55 18.61
C LYS A 90 -11.03 4.14 18.43
N GLY A 91 -10.39 3.19 19.10
CA GLY A 91 -10.84 1.79 19.11
C GLY A 91 -10.82 1.16 17.72
N VAL A 92 -9.69 1.28 17.04
CA VAL A 92 -9.53 0.71 15.69
C VAL A 92 -9.29 -0.81 15.80
N ALA A 93 -10.05 -1.58 15.03
CA ALA A 93 -9.89 -3.01 14.88
C ALA A 93 -9.91 -3.41 13.40
N VAL A 94 -8.93 -4.20 12.99
CA VAL A 94 -8.87 -4.76 11.64
C VAL A 94 -9.11 -6.26 11.73
N SER A 95 -10.05 -6.75 10.93
CA SER A 95 -10.43 -8.16 10.89
C SER A 95 -10.29 -8.71 9.47
N ASP A 96 -10.00 -10.00 9.41
CA ASP A 96 -10.06 -10.83 8.22
C ASP A 96 -11.22 -11.84 8.33
N PRO A 97 -11.41 -12.78 7.41
CA PRO A 97 -12.45 -13.82 7.51
C PRO A 97 -12.38 -14.70 8.77
N GLN A 98 -11.24 -14.73 9.47
CA GLN A 98 -11.07 -15.48 10.71
C GLN A 98 -11.28 -14.64 11.98
N GLY A 99 -11.58 -13.34 11.83
CA GLY A 99 -11.83 -12.43 12.94
C GLY A 99 -10.77 -11.33 13.09
N VAL A 100 -10.78 -10.66 14.23
CA VAL A 100 -9.84 -9.55 14.50
C VAL A 100 -8.42 -10.07 14.61
N PHE A 101 -7.49 -9.44 13.90
CA PHE A 101 -6.07 -9.76 13.94
C PHE A 101 -5.18 -8.57 14.34
N LEU A 102 -5.69 -7.33 14.23
CA LEU A 102 -4.98 -6.12 14.61
C LEU A 102 -5.92 -5.18 15.37
N THR A 103 -5.42 -4.59 16.44
CA THR A 103 -6.14 -3.56 17.22
C THR A 103 -5.22 -2.40 17.55
N SER A 104 -5.83 -1.21 17.65
CA SER A 104 -5.19 0.00 18.15
C SER A 104 -6.18 0.81 18.97
N PRO A 105 -5.83 1.24 20.19
CA PRO A 105 -6.68 2.12 20.98
C PRO A 105 -6.92 3.47 20.32
N GLU A 106 -5.89 3.98 19.63
CA GLU A 106 -5.92 5.29 18.98
C GLU A 106 -4.96 5.31 17.79
N ILE A 107 -5.45 5.84 16.67
CA ILE A 107 -4.64 6.17 15.50
C ILE A 107 -4.89 7.64 15.17
N LEU A 108 -3.83 8.44 15.14
CA LEU A 108 -3.86 9.81 14.63
C LEU A 108 -3.65 9.78 13.13
N VAL A 109 -4.55 10.40 12.41
CA VAL A 109 -4.51 10.56 10.96
C VAL A 109 -4.58 12.03 10.65
N ASP A 110 -3.54 12.58 10.04
CA ASP A 110 -3.51 13.92 9.49
C ASP A 110 -3.48 13.80 7.99
N TRP A 111 -4.57 14.21 7.33
CA TRP A 111 -4.75 13.94 5.92
C TRP A 111 -5.43 15.10 5.19
N ALA A 112 -5.26 15.15 3.89
CA ALA A 112 -5.84 16.16 3.03
C ALA A 112 -6.99 15.58 2.20
N PRO A 113 -8.26 15.62 2.65
CA PRO A 113 -9.38 15.02 1.92
C PRO A 113 -9.63 15.65 0.55
N GLY A 114 -9.23 16.91 0.33
CA GLY A 114 -9.31 17.55 -0.97
C GLY A 114 -8.49 16.84 -2.07
N ALA A 115 -7.44 16.11 -1.69
CA ALA A 115 -6.66 15.30 -2.62
C ALA A 115 -7.48 14.18 -3.29
N TRP A 116 -8.54 13.72 -2.63
CA TRP A 116 -9.47 12.73 -3.18
C TRP A 116 -10.16 13.18 -4.47
N LEU A 117 -10.40 14.48 -4.62
CA LEU A 117 -10.94 15.06 -5.86
C LEU A 117 -10.00 14.89 -7.06
N TYR A 118 -8.72 14.65 -6.80
CA TYR A 118 -7.68 14.41 -7.79
C TYR A 118 -7.22 12.95 -7.81
N ASN A 119 -8.07 12.03 -7.36
CA ASN A 119 -7.77 10.60 -7.29
C ASN A 119 -6.51 10.28 -6.46
N SER A 120 -6.31 11.02 -5.38
CA SER A 120 -5.14 10.89 -4.51
C SER A 120 -5.55 10.77 -3.05
N LEU A 121 -4.93 9.85 -2.31
CA LEU A 121 -5.01 9.74 -0.85
C LEU A 121 -3.72 10.34 -0.27
N HIS A 122 -3.85 11.51 0.35
CA HIS A 122 -2.72 12.21 0.95
C HIS A 122 -2.86 12.21 2.46
N ILE A 123 -1.96 11.50 3.12
CA ILE A 123 -1.84 11.39 4.58
C ILE A 123 -0.47 11.92 4.96
N ASP A 124 -0.41 13.06 5.63
CA ASP A 124 0.85 13.63 6.11
C ASP A 124 1.41 12.81 7.27
N ARG A 125 0.53 12.41 8.20
CA ARG A 125 0.90 11.64 9.39
C ARG A 125 -0.12 10.54 9.68
N LEU A 126 0.40 9.34 9.90
CA LEU A 126 -0.34 8.18 10.38
C LEU A 126 0.40 7.63 11.59
N GLU A 127 -0.04 8.00 12.78
CA GLU A 127 0.68 7.69 14.01
C GLU A 127 -0.18 6.94 15.00
N SER A 128 0.41 5.97 15.70
CA SER A 128 -0.22 5.26 16.81
C SER A 128 0.76 5.05 17.95
N ARG A 129 0.31 5.26 19.18
CA ARG A 129 1.10 4.92 20.37
C ARG A 129 1.16 3.42 20.60
N LEU A 130 0.12 2.69 20.22
CA LEU A 130 0.04 1.25 20.44
C LEU A 130 -0.73 0.57 19.32
N VAL A 131 -0.08 -0.39 18.68
CA VAL A 131 -0.73 -1.34 17.77
C VAL A 131 -0.44 -2.75 18.27
N ARG A 132 -1.48 -3.56 18.41
CA ARG A 132 -1.36 -4.97 18.79
C ARG A 132 -1.76 -5.85 17.61
N VAL A 133 -0.88 -6.79 17.26
CA VAL A 133 -1.11 -7.80 16.23
C VAL A 133 -1.23 -9.16 16.90
N GLU A 134 -2.42 -9.73 16.87
CA GLU A 134 -2.71 -11.02 17.54
C GLU A 134 -2.20 -12.22 16.72
N ARG A 135 -2.30 -12.11 15.40
CA ARG A 135 -1.90 -13.14 14.43
C ARG A 135 -1.67 -12.54 13.04
N LEU A 136 -1.06 -13.29 12.17
CA LEU A 136 -0.98 -12.90 10.75
C LEU A 136 -2.35 -13.00 10.08
N PRO A 137 -2.71 -12.04 9.20
CA PRO A 137 -3.98 -12.07 8.47
C PRO A 137 -4.04 -13.25 7.49
N LYS A 138 -5.23 -13.84 7.36
CA LYS A 138 -5.54 -14.86 6.35
C LYS A 138 -6.55 -14.29 5.37
N LEU A 139 -6.05 -13.81 4.25
CA LEU A 139 -6.85 -13.17 3.21
C LEU A 139 -7.48 -14.21 2.28
N ARG A 140 -8.65 -13.90 1.74
CA ARG A 140 -9.26 -14.70 0.65
C ARG A 140 -8.47 -14.45 -0.64
N PRO A 141 -8.08 -15.51 -1.37
CA PRO A 141 -7.50 -15.33 -2.69
C PRO A 141 -8.52 -14.69 -3.63
N THR A 142 -8.18 -13.54 -4.18
CA THR A 142 -9.02 -12.89 -5.19
C THR A 142 -8.62 -13.45 -6.56
N GLY A 143 -9.52 -14.20 -7.21
CA GLY A 143 -9.27 -14.74 -8.56
C GLY A 143 -9.21 -13.67 -9.67
N ARG A 144 -9.30 -12.38 -9.33
CA ARG A 144 -9.20 -11.25 -10.27
C ARG A 144 -7.76 -10.76 -10.38
N LYS A 145 -7.36 -10.49 -11.60
CA LYS A 145 -6.10 -9.82 -11.94
C LYS A 145 -6.16 -8.38 -11.43
N GLN A 146 -5.57 -8.12 -10.26
CA GLN A 146 -5.40 -6.75 -9.81
C GLN A 146 -4.10 -6.18 -10.40
N PRO A 147 -4.06 -4.88 -10.77
CA PRO A 147 -2.81 -4.23 -11.11
C PRO A 147 -1.84 -4.31 -9.92
N LEU A 148 -0.53 -4.29 -10.19
CA LEU A 148 0.50 -4.35 -9.15
C LEU A 148 0.46 -3.12 -8.23
N LEU A 149 0.08 -1.98 -8.77
CA LEU A 149 -0.11 -0.72 -8.05
C LEU A 149 -1.58 -0.29 -8.15
N PRO A 150 -2.12 0.40 -7.15
CA PRO A 150 -3.46 0.96 -7.22
C PRO A 150 -3.58 2.02 -8.34
N ASP A 151 -4.78 2.18 -8.88
CA ASP A 151 -5.09 3.17 -9.91
C ASP A 151 -5.22 4.61 -9.36
N PHE A 152 -4.96 4.80 -8.07
CA PHE A 152 -4.96 6.09 -7.40
C PHE A 152 -3.66 6.33 -6.65
N ASP A 153 -3.27 7.59 -6.52
CA ASP A 153 -2.07 7.98 -5.81
C ASP A 153 -2.24 7.81 -4.30
N ILE A 154 -1.20 7.31 -3.64
CA ILE A 154 -1.15 7.18 -2.17
C ILE A 154 0.11 7.85 -1.67
N HIS A 155 -0.04 8.81 -0.79
CA HIS A 155 1.07 9.42 -0.08
C HIS A 155 0.86 9.30 1.43
N ILE A 156 1.81 8.68 2.12
CA ILE A 156 1.90 8.64 3.59
C ILE A 156 3.27 9.19 3.95
N GLY A 157 3.32 10.46 4.31
CA GLY A 157 4.58 11.16 4.60
C GLY A 157 5.28 10.62 5.83
N ARG A 158 4.52 10.26 6.86
CA ARG A 158 5.05 9.65 8.09
C ARG A 158 4.10 8.57 8.60
N LEU A 159 4.59 7.35 8.64
CA LEU A 159 4.00 6.24 9.39
C LEU A 159 4.81 6.03 10.66
N LYS A 160 4.19 6.04 11.84
CA LYS A 160 4.88 5.82 13.11
C LYS A 160 4.02 5.01 14.08
N ILE A 161 4.60 3.94 14.60
CA ILE A 161 4.02 3.14 15.69
C ILE A 161 5.06 3.10 16.81
N ASP A 162 4.76 3.79 17.92
CA ASP A 162 5.69 3.87 19.05
C ASP A 162 5.86 2.52 19.74
N ARG A 163 4.75 1.79 19.90
CA ARG A 163 4.71 0.46 20.50
C ARG A 163 3.92 -0.51 19.63
N LEU A 164 4.64 -1.39 18.97
CA LEU A 164 4.09 -2.52 18.23
C LEU A 164 4.17 -3.78 19.09
N GLU A 165 3.04 -4.33 19.48
CA GLU A 165 2.96 -5.59 20.21
C GLU A 165 2.58 -6.72 19.26
N LEU A 166 3.45 -7.71 19.15
CA LEU A 166 3.19 -8.94 18.42
C LEU A 166 2.83 -10.03 19.43
N ALA A 167 1.62 -10.54 19.35
CA ALA A 167 1.19 -11.63 20.22
C ALA A 167 1.84 -12.97 19.84
N ARG A 168 1.70 -13.98 20.68
CA ARG A 168 2.25 -15.33 20.45
C ARG A 168 1.79 -15.95 19.11
N GLY A 169 0.60 -15.60 18.63
CA GLY A 169 0.07 -16.06 17.34
C GLY A 169 0.85 -15.64 16.12
N VAL A 170 1.75 -14.63 16.23
CA VAL A 170 2.59 -14.14 15.13
C VAL A 170 3.89 -14.91 15.01
N SER A 171 4.59 -15.14 16.12
CA SER A 171 5.95 -15.69 16.12
C SER A 171 6.23 -16.72 17.24
N GLY A 172 5.19 -17.26 17.86
CA GLY A 172 5.31 -18.21 18.96
C GLY A 172 5.55 -17.58 20.33
N THR A 173 6.15 -16.39 20.38
CA THR A 173 6.39 -15.60 21.61
C THR A 173 5.87 -14.19 21.43
N ALA A 174 5.41 -13.59 22.54
CA ALA A 174 5.01 -12.18 22.51
C ALA A 174 6.25 -11.29 22.41
N ARG A 175 6.18 -10.26 21.55
CA ARG A 175 7.29 -9.32 21.29
C ARG A 175 6.77 -7.91 21.25
N THR A 176 7.65 -6.98 21.58
CA THR A 176 7.34 -5.53 21.51
C THR A 176 8.43 -4.82 20.74
N GLY A 177 8.03 -3.83 19.95
CA GLY A 177 8.95 -3.03 19.17
C GLY A 177 8.32 -1.72 18.72
N SER A 178 8.92 -1.08 17.72
CA SER A 178 8.43 0.11 17.06
C SER A 178 8.53 -0.05 15.54
N LEU A 179 7.67 0.66 14.82
CA LEU A 179 7.67 0.72 13.36
C LEU A 179 7.63 2.17 12.92
N ALA A 180 8.50 2.51 11.97
CA ALA A 180 8.47 3.79 11.27
C ALA A 180 8.54 3.56 9.78
N GLY A 181 7.99 4.49 8.99
CA GLY A 181 8.07 4.37 7.55
C GLY A 181 7.44 5.53 6.80
N GLU A 182 7.50 5.41 5.51
CA GLU A 182 6.92 6.32 4.52
C GLU A 182 6.44 5.52 3.31
N VAL A 183 5.39 5.98 2.66
CA VAL A 183 4.85 5.36 1.44
C VAL A 183 4.50 6.45 0.46
N ASP A 184 5.00 6.35 -0.75
CA ASP A 184 4.68 7.26 -1.83
C ASP A 184 4.42 6.47 -3.11
N ILE A 185 3.15 6.36 -3.49
CA ILE A 185 2.70 5.69 -4.71
C ILE A 185 2.04 6.75 -5.57
N ARG A 186 2.74 7.23 -6.58
CA ARG A 186 2.26 8.29 -7.49
C ARG A 186 2.71 8.03 -8.91
N ALA A 187 1.85 8.35 -9.86
CA ALA A 187 2.15 8.26 -11.30
C ALA A 187 2.77 6.90 -11.69
N GLY A 188 2.25 5.80 -11.13
CA GLY A 188 2.75 4.45 -11.44
C GLY A 188 4.09 4.10 -10.80
N ARG A 189 4.61 4.90 -9.86
CA ARG A 189 5.82 4.63 -9.07
C ARG A 189 5.44 4.38 -7.61
N ALA A 190 6.05 3.38 -7.00
CA ALA A 190 5.93 3.09 -5.57
C ALA A 190 7.29 3.25 -4.90
N MET A 191 7.39 4.17 -3.96
CA MET A 191 8.50 4.28 -3.02
C MET A 191 8.00 3.93 -1.63
N VAL A 192 8.63 2.94 -1.01
CA VAL A 192 8.27 2.47 0.34
C VAL A 192 9.54 2.38 1.17
N GLY A 193 9.56 3.06 2.30
CA GLY A 193 10.60 2.97 3.30
C GLY A 193 10.00 2.45 4.61
N LEU A 194 10.57 1.38 5.19
CA LEU A 194 10.11 0.81 6.46
C LEU A 194 11.30 0.54 7.37
N GLN A 195 11.15 0.81 8.65
CA GLN A 195 12.11 0.53 9.72
C GLN A 195 11.37 -0.11 10.89
N LEU A 196 11.79 -1.31 11.25
CA LEU A 196 11.30 -2.06 12.39
C LEU A 196 12.41 -2.22 13.41
N ALA A 197 12.13 -1.93 14.68
CA ALA A 197 13.03 -2.18 15.79
C ALA A 197 12.28 -2.86 16.92
N MET A 198 12.69 -4.08 17.26
CA MET A 198 12.10 -4.82 18.39
C MET A 198 12.97 -4.65 19.64
N LEU A 199 12.36 -4.71 20.83
CA LEU A 199 13.06 -4.56 22.10
C LEU A 199 14.04 -5.72 22.39
N ASP A 200 13.76 -6.90 21.82
CA ASP A 200 14.60 -8.09 21.90
C ASP A 200 15.81 -8.06 20.93
N GLY A 201 15.99 -6.93 20.18
CA GLY A 201 17.16 -6.68 19.39
C GLY A 201 17.01 -6.92 17.88
N ASP A 202 15.86 -7.40 17.40
CA ASP A 202 15.60 -7.44 15.96
C ASP A 202 15.53 -6.02 15.39
N ARG A 203 16.19 -5.82 14.25
CA ARG A 203 16.15 -4.59 13.48
C ARG A 203 16.00 -4.94 12.00
N MET A 204 15.09 -4.27 11.34
CA MET A 204 14.90 -4.40 9.90
C MET A 204 14.74 -3.02 9.28
N ALA A 205 15.41 -2.81 8.17
CA ALA A 205 15.19 -1.67 7.28
C ALA A 205 14.91 -2.23 5.88
N ALA A 206 13.85 -1.73 5.25
CA ALA A 206 13.48 -2.11 3.89
C ALA A 206 13.21 -0.86 3.06
N ARG A 207 13.72 -0.82 1.85
CA ARG A 207 13.42 0.19 0.83
C ARG A 207 13.00 -0.49 -0.45
N LEU A 208 11.97 0.03 -1.06
CA LEU A 208 11.49 -0.35 -2.37
C LEU A 208 11.32 0.91 -3.22
N ASP A 209 11.84 0.89 -4.44
CA ASP A 209 11.57 1.89 -5.46
C ASP A 209 11.19 1.16 -6.75
N ALA A 210 9.91 1.14 -7.05
CA ALA A 210 9.34 0.37 -8.14
C ALA A 210 8.53 1.28 -9.06
N GLU A 211 8.87 1.31 -10.34
CA GLU A 211 8.19 2.08 -11.37
C GLU A 211 7.96 1.17 -12.61
N PRO A 212 6.84 0.41 -12.64
CA PRO A 212 6.58 -0.57 -13.69
C PRO A 212 6.59 0.02 -15.10
N ASP A 213 6.02 1.19 -15.30
CA ASP A 213 5.90 1.84 -16.61
C ASP A 213 7.25 2.32 -17.16
N ARG A 214 8.14 2.78 -16.27
CA ARG A 214 9.53 3.12 -16.60
C ARG A 214 10.49 1.97 -16.42
N ASN A 215 9.94 0.78 -16.19
CA ASN A 215 10.69 -0.44 -16.09
C ASN A 215 11.77 -0.42 -15.00
N ARG A 216 11.53 0.26 -13.86
CA ARG A 216 12.44 0.37 -12.73
C ARG A 216 11.98 -0.50 -11.56
N PHE A 217 12.93 -1.20 -10.94
CA PHE A 217 12.70 -1.98 -9.75
C PHE A 217 13.97 -2.09 -8.91
N ASP A 218 14.02 -1.34 -7.80
CA ASP A 218 15.13 -1.33 -6.86
C ASP A 218 14.61 -1.77 -5.48
N ILE A 219 15.33 -2.68 -4.82
CA ILE A 219 15.02 -3.17 -3.49
C ILE A 219 16.28 -3.25 -2.64
N ASP A 220 16.21 -2.79 -1.39
CA ASP A 220 17.23 -2.97 -0.36
C ASP A 220 16.54 -3.39 0.94
N VAL A 221 16.94 -4.54 1.49
CA VAL A 221 16.45 -5.04 2.77
C VAL A 221 17.65 -5.44 3.62
N ARG A 222 17.71 -4.93 4.83
CA ARG A 222 18.68 -5.33 5.85
C ARG A 222 17.92 -5.72 7.10
N ALA A 223 18.26 -6.89 7.63
CA ALA A 223 17.64 -7.38 8.85
C ALA A 223 18.68 -8.08 9.72
N ILE A 224 18.71 -7.71 10.99
CA ILE A 224 19.57 -8.31 12.01
C ILE A 224 18.69 -8.81 13.14
N ALA A 225 18.91 -10.02 13.58
CA ALA A 225 18.14 -10.64 14.66
C ALA A 225 19.05 -11.43 15.60
N PRO A 226 18.88 -11.34 16.94
CA PRO A 226 19.51 -12.21 17.91
C PRO A 226 18.95 -13.64 17.83
N ALA A 227 19.53 -14.60 18.54
CA ALA A 227 19.17 -16.02 18.45
C ALA A 227 17.70 -16.32 18.81
N ASP A 228 17.13 -15.54 19.69
CA ASP A 228 15.77 -15.58 20.19
C ASP A 228 14.84 -14.58 19.50
N GLY A 229 15.33 -13.89 18.47
CA GLY A 229 14.62 -12.86 17.74
C GLY A 229 13.46 -13.35 16.87
N LEU A 230 12.79 -12.42 16.19
CA LEU A 230 11.65 -12.66 15.31
C LEU A 230 12.04 -13.51 14.08
N LEU A 231 13.13 -13.16 13.38
CA LEU A 231 13.60 -13.90 12.21
C LEU A 231 14.00 -15.34 12.54
N PRO A 232 14.79 -15.61 13.59
CA PRO A 232 15.03 -16.96 14.06
C PRO A 232 13.77 -17.74 14.42
N ALA A 233 12.78 -17.11 15.03
CA ALA A 233 11.51 -17.76 15.36
C ALA A 233 10.73 -18.18 14.10
N ILE A 234 10.68 -17.34 13.09
CA ILE A 234 9.99 -17.62 11.81
C ILE A 234 10.75 -18.67 10.98
N THR A 235 12.08 -18.57 10.92
CA THR A 235 12.91 -19.46 10.10
C THR A 235 13.23 -20.79 10.75
N GLY A 236 13.02 -20.93 12.07
CA GLY A 236 13.41 -22.09 12.86
C GLY A 236 14.93 -22.19 13.15
N ILE A 237 15.71 -21.19 12.74
CA ILE A 237 17.16 -21.15 12.93
C ILE A 237 17.45 -20.49 14.28
N LYS A 238 17.59 -21.25 15.34
CA LYS A 238 17.83 -20.75 16.72
C LYS A 238 19.26 -20.19 16.90
N ARG A 239 19.63 -19.21 16.07
CA ARG A 239 20.94 -18.54 16.09
C ARG A 239 20.78 -17.11 15.57
N PRO A 240 21.70 -16.18 15.91
CA PRO A 240 21.67 -14.85 15.36
C PRO A 240 21.73 -14.85 13.84
N ILE A 241 20.90 -14.03 13.22
CA ILE A 241 20.75 -13.90 11.78
C ILE A 241 21.11 -12.47 11.35
N ASP A 242 21.86 -12.34 10.26
CA ASP A 242 22.10 -11.09 9.55
C ASP A 242 21.77 -11.35 8.07
N LEU A 243 20.73 -10.66 7.57
CA LEU A 243 20.22 -10.81 6.22
C LEU A 243 20.35 -9.50 5.47
N THR A 244 20.98 -9.56 4.31
CA THR A 244 21.03 -8.44 3.36
C THR A 244 20.49 -8.91 2.03
N ILE A 245 19.49 -8.20 1.50
CA ILE A 245 18.97 -8.39 0.15
C ILE A 245 19.08 -7.06 -0.55
N GLY A 246 19.68 -7.03 -1.72
CA GLY A 246 19.77 -5.84 -2.54
C GLY A 246 19.64 -6.19 -4.01
N GLY A 247 19.06 -5.30 -4.78
CA GLY A 247 18.97 -5.48 -6.21
C GLY A 247 18.40 -4.24 -6.88
N ASP A 248 18.88 -4.03 -8.08
CA ASP A 248 18.55 -2.88 -8.90
C ASP A 248 18.35 -3.30 -10.36
N GLY A 249 17.71 -2.43 -11.10
CA GLY A 249 17.52 -2.62 -12.53
C GLY A 249 16.11 -2.29 -12.98
N THR A 250 15.70 -3.01 -14.00
CA THR A 250 14.40 -2.84 -14.64
C THR A 250 13.57 -4.12 -14.46
N TRP A 251 12.25 -4.02 -14.60
CA TRP A 251 11.38 -5.20 -14.62
C TRP A 251 11.77 -6.21 -15.68
N ALA A 252 12.32 -5.74 -16.80
CA ALA A 252 12.81 -6.60 -17.86
C ALA A 252 14.21 -7.14 -17.58
N ARG A 253 15.08 -6.35 -16.96
CA ARG A 253 16.48 -6.73 -16.65
C ARG A 253 16.84 -6.29 -15.24
N TRP A 254 16.74 -7.21 -14.29
CA TRP A 254 17.01 -6.98 -12.88
C TRP A 254 18.12 -7.89 -12.36
N ARG A 255 18.94 -7.36 -11.48
CA ARG A 255 19.99 -8.12 -10.80
C ARG A 255 19.93 -7.82 -9.31
N GLY A 256 19.99 -8.88 -8.53
CA GLY A 256 20.00 -8.74 -7.08
C GLY A 256 20.80 -9.85 -6.42
N SER A 257 21.06 -9.66 -5.15
CA SER A 257 21.77 -10.61 -4.30
C SER A 257 21.09 -10.73 -2.94
N ALA A 258 21.20 -11.92 -2.36
CA ALA A 258 20.78 -12.16 -0.98
C ALA A 258 21.95 -12.80 -0.23
N LYS A 259 22.36 -12.19 0.87
CA LYS A 259 23.41 -12.66 1.76
C LYS A 259 22.83 -12.96 3.12
N LEU A 260 23.06 -14.14 3.64
CA LEU A 260 22.63 -14.58 4.96
C LEU A 260 23.84 -15.00 5.77
N LEU A 261 24.05 -14.38 6.91
CA LEU A 261 24.97 -14.84 7.93
C LEU A 261 24.16 -15.45 9.08
N VAL A 262 24.59 -16.58 9.59
CA VAL A 262 24.05 -17.22 10.79
C VAL A 262 25.19 -17.37 11.78
N ALA A 263 25.02 -16.84 12.99
CA ALA A 263 26.09 -16.76 13.98
C ALA A 263 27.41 -16.18 13.41
N ARG A 264 27.31 -15.11 12.62
CA ARG A 264 28.40 -14.44 11.90
C ARG A 264 29.14 -15.29 10.87
N ARG A 265 28.62 -16.46 10.50
CA ARG A 265 29.20 -17.33 9.47
C ARG A 265 28.33 -17.27 8.21
N PRO A 266 28.93 -17.20 7.01
CA PRO A 266 28.18 -17.25 5.77
C PRO A 266 27.32 -18.52 5.70
N ALA A 267 25.99 -18.35 5.59
CA ALA A 267 25.03 -19.44 5.46
C ALA A 267 24.40 -19.49 4.07
N ALA A 268 24.23 -18.32 3.42
CA ALA A 268 23.81 -18.24 2.04
C ALA A 268 24.43 -17.03 1.34
N ASN A 269 24.75 -17.19 0.07
CA ASN A 269 25.12 -16.12 -0.85
C ASN A 269 24.50 -16.45 -2.20
N LEU A 270 23.42 -15.76 -2.54
CA LEU A 270 22.63 -16.03 -3.73
C LEU A 270 22.62 -14.79 -4.63
N ALA A 271 22.65 -15.01 -5.93
CA ALA A 271 22.44 -14.01 -6.96
C ALA A 271 21.22 -14.37 -7.78
N LEU A 272 20.35 -13.42 -8.01
CA LEU A 272 19.18 -13.53 -8.85
C LEU A 272 19.31 -12.54 -10.01
N ALA A 273 19.14 -13.03 -11.22
CA ALA A 273 19.03 -12.20 -12.40
C ALA A 273 17.70 -12.47 -13.11
N ALA A 274 17.05 -11.42 -13.54
CA ALA A 274 15.87 -11.46 -14.40
C ALA A 274 16.22 -10.81 -15.74
N ASP A 275 15.80 -11.45 -16.84
CA ASP A 275 15.93 -10.93 -18.19
C ASP A 275 14.69 -11.31 -19.02
N SER A 276 13.80 -10.34 -19.21
CA SER A 276 12.63 -10.45 -20.10
C SER A 276 11.78 -11.70 -19.80
N GLY A 277 11.44 -11.91 -18.53
CA GLY A 277 10.67 -13.07 -18.07
C GLY A 277 11.48 -14.36 -17.90
N ARG A 278 12.80 -14.32 -18.09
CA ARG A 278 13.72 -15.40 -17.74
C ARG A 278 14.41 -15.06 -16.44
N TYR A 279 14.38 -15.98 -15.49
CA TYR A 279 14.98 -15.84 -14.18
C TYR A 279 16.11 -16.83 -14.02
N ARG A 280 17.23 -16.36 -13.47
CA ARG A 280 18.39 -17.20 -13.16
C ARG A 280 18.76 -16.97 -11.70
N LEU A 281 18.73 -18.05 -10.92
CA LEU A 281 19.21 -18.07 -9.55
C LEU A 281 20.55 -18.82 -9.54
N SER A 282 21.54 -18.28 -8.86
CA SER A 282 22.84 -18.94 -8.67
C SER A 282 23.40 -18.58 -7.30
N GLY A 283 24.20 -19.47 -6.74
CA GLY A 283 24.89 -19.17 -5.49
C GLY A 283 25.23 -20.40 -4.68
N ASN A 284 25.55 -20.14 -3.42
CA ASN A 284 26.00 -21.14 -2.47
C ASN A 284 25.23 -21.05 -1.17
N LEU A 285 24.90 -22.21 -0.61
CA LEU A 285 24.37 -22.37 0.75
C LEU A 285 25.41 -23.16 1.56
N ALA A 286 25.63 -22.78 2.81
CA ALA A 286 26.50 -23.48 3.74
C ALA A 286 25.72 -23.89 5.01
N PRO A 287 24.74 -24.78 4.90
CA PRO A 287 23.88 -25.15 6.03
C PRO A 287 24.55 -26.15 6.97
N ALA A 288 25.60 -26.86 6.54
CA ALA A 288 26.27 -27.90 7.32
C ALA A 288 26.66 -27.52 8.75
N PRO A 289 27.16 -26.28 9.06
CA PRO A 289 27.47 -25.87 10.44
C PRO A 289 26.24 -25.77 11.35
N PHE A 290 25.02 -25.76 10.79
CA PHE A 290 23.76 -25.57 11.51
C PHE A 290 22.89 -26.83 11.54
N LEU A 291 23.29 -27.89 10.83
CA LEU A 291 22.62 -29.17 10.74
C LEU A 291 23.39 -30.24 11.53
N LYS A 292 22.73 -31.37 11.78
CA LYS A 292 23.33 -32.53 12.45
C LYS A 292 23.09 -33.82 11.64
N GLY A 293 23.94 -34.82 11.88
CA GLY A 293 23.78 -36.16 11.35
C GLY A 293 23.89 -36.26 9.83
N LYS A 294 23.00 -37.01 9.20
CA LYS A 294 23.02 -37.26 7.74
C LYS A 294 22.91 -35.95 6.92
N LEU A 295 22.06 -35.03 7.32
CA LEU A 295 21.87 -33.75 6.61
C LEU A 295 23.14 -32.89 6.62
N GLN A 296 23.89 -32.86 7.72
CA GLN A 296 25.16 -32.17 7.81
C GLN A 296 26.16 -32.73 6.78
N ARG A 297 26.28 -34.08 6.70
CA ARG A 297 27.20 -34.74 5.77
C ARG A 297 26.80 -34.56 4.30
N LEU A 298 25.51 -34.63 4.02
CA LEU A 298 24.97 -34.40 2.67
C LEU A 298 25.17 -32.99 2.15
N THR A 299 25.20 -31.99 3.02
CA THR A 299 25.27 -30.56 2.66
C THR A 299 26.67 -29.96 2.85
N ALA A 300 27.63 -30.74 3.36
CA ALA A 300 28.99 -30.28 3.58
C ALA A 300 29.84 -30.33 2.30
N PRO A 301 30.82 -29.44 2.13
CA PRO A 301 31.01 -28.22 2.91
C PRO A 301 30.00 -27.11 2.48
N VAL A 302 29.53 -27.15 1.26
CA VAL A 302 28.68 -26.15 0.61
C VAL A 302 27.74 -26.82 -0.38
N VAL A 303 26.53 -26.36 -0.47
CA VAL A 303 25.55 -26.72 -1.49
C VAL A 303 25.50 -25.63 -2.54
N ARG A 304 25.88 -25.94 -3.76
CA ARG A 304 25.67 -25.02 -4.89
C ARG A 304 24.20 -25.04 -5.29
N VAL A 305 23.64 -23.85 -5.45
CA VAL A 305 22.28 -23.65 -5.94
C VAL A 305 22.34 -23.07 -7.34
N SER A 306 21.61 -23.67 -8.26
CA SER A 306 21.37 -23.11 -9.59
C SER A 306 19.92 -23.32 -9.97
N GLY A 307 19.29 -22.29 -10.47
CA GLY A 307 17.89 -22.33 -10.90
C GLY A 307 17.70 -21.50 -12.16
N ASN A 308 16.85 -22.00 -13.03
CA ASN A 308 16.38 -21.26 -14.20
C ASN A 308 14.86 -21.36 -14.21
N ALA A 309 14.20 -20.25 -14.45
CA ALA A 309 12.75 -20.22 -14.59
C ALA A 309 12.35 -19.25 -15.71
N THR A 310 11.22 -19.52 -16.32
CA THR A 310 10.59 -18.63 -17.29
C THR A 310 9.20 -18.28 -16.80
N PHE A 311 8.86 -17.02 -16.92
CA PHE A 311 7.52 -16.52 -16.63
C PHE A 311 6.90 -15.96 -17.92
N LEU A 312 6.13 -16.80 -18.60
CA LEU A 312 5.49 -16.47 -19.87
C LEU A 312 4.00 -16.78 -19.77
N LYS A 313 3.17 -15.87 -20.26
CA LYS A 313 1.70 -16.03 -20.26
C LYS A 313 1.13 -16.42 -18.86
N ARG A 314 1.78 -15.92 -17.77
CA ARG A 314 1.42 -16.18 -16.35
C ARG A 314 1.67 -17.61 -15.87
N VAL A 315 2.48 -18.33 -16.56
CA VAL A 315 2.96 -19.64 -16.14
C VAL A 315 4.42 -19.48 -15.77
N LEU A 316 4.75 -19.80 -14.52
CA LEU A 316 6.12 -19.96 -14.04
C LEU A 316 6.52 -21.42 -14.31
N ASP A 317 7.48 -21.63 -15.20
CA ASP A 317 8.07 -22.93 -15.49
C ASP A 317 9.55 -22.88 -15.16
N GLY A 318 10.03 -23.79 -14.31
CA GLY A 318 11.38 -23.68 -13.82
C GLY A 318 11.99 -24.98 -13.29
N GLU A 319 13.30 -24.93 -13.18
CA GLU A 319 14.13 -25.97 -12.60
C GLU A 319 15.04 -25.37 -11.53
N LEU A 320 15.13 -26.05 -10.39
CA LEU A 320 16.04 -25.75 -9.29
C LEU A 320 16.96 -26.96 -9.07
N ALA A 321 18.24 -26.76 -9.17
CA ALA A 321 19.25 -27.78 -8.91
C ALA A 321 20.06 -27.44 -7.65
N LEU A 322 20.26 -28.43 -6.80
CA LEU A 322 21.09 -28.38 -5.61
C LEU A 322 22.21 -29.40 -5.77
N ALA A 323 23.44 -29.01 -5.58
CA ALA A 323 24.60 -29.88 -5.70
C ALA A 323 25.60 -29.67 -4.56
N SER A 324 25.99 -30.75 -3.91
CA SER A 324 27.15 -30.84 -3.01
C SER A 324 28.00 -32.08 -3.42
N PRO A 325 29.14 -32.32 -2.76
CA PRO A 325 29.91 -33.56 -3.04
C PRO A 325 29.10 -34.85 -2.82
N SER A 326 28.14 -34.82 -1.89
CA SER A 326 27.35 -36.00 -1.48
C SER A 326 25.87 -35.93 -1.83
N LEU A 327 25.41 -34.86 -2.50
CA LEU A 327 24.00 -34.66 -2.84
C LEU A 327 23.88 -34.02 -4.22
N ARG A 328 23.03 -34.59 -5.04
CA ARG A 328 22.52 -33.91 -6.25
C ARG A 328 21.01 -34.08 -6.29
N ALA A 329 20.31 -32.96 -6.27
CA ALA A 329 18.85 -32.91 -6.32
C ALA A 329 18.42 -31.92 -7.37
N VAL A 330 17.37 -32.24 -8.12
CA VAL A 330 16.77 -31.37 -9.13
C VAL A 330 15.27 -31.40 -8.91
N ALA A 331 14.68 -30.22 -8.75
CA ALA A 331 13.24 -30.03 -8.70
C ALA A 331 12.80 -29.28 -9.96
N ARG A 332 11.76 -29.75 -10.62
CA ARG A 332 11.11 -29.11 -11.76
C ARG A 332 9.66 -28.86 -11.41
N GLY A 333 9.17 -27.71 -11.77
CA GLY A 333 7.79 -27.31 -11.48
C GLY A 333 7.23 -26.33 -12.48
N LYS A 334 5.92 -26.42 -12.66
CA LYS A 334 5.15 -25.51 -13.49
C LYS A 334 3.94 -25.06 -12.68
N VAL A 335 3.78 -23.74 -12.50
CA VAL A 335 2.70 -23.11 -11.70
C VAL A 335 2.04 -21.99 -12.49
#